data_8e85f5397acf59f8e56405f7b5239640
#
_entry.id   8e85f5397acf59f8e56405f7b5239640
#
_cell.length_a   1.000
_cell.length_b   1.000
_cell.length_c   1.000
_cell.angle_alpha   90.00
_cell.angle_beta   90.00
_cell.angle_gamma   90.00
#
_symmetry.space_group_name_H-M   'P 1'
#
loop_
_entity.id
_entity.type
_entity.pdbx_description
1 polymer ?
#
loop_
_entity_poly.entity_id
_entity_poly.type
_entity_poly.pdbx_seq_one_letter_code
_entity_poly.pdbx_strand_id
1 'polypeptide(L)'
;MRYFFIAGEASGDLHASHLIRSLRANDAEAEFRGFGGDLMQAEGMQLLRHYRDLAYMGFVQVVLHLRTILRALRNCENAIESWQPHCVVLVDYPGFNLKIAEWVKSHTTCPIFYYIAPKIWAWKEGRIRSIRRNVDHLLSILPFEVDYFSRRHHYPVEYVGNPSHDEVSAFLSAYEETREAFCARYGWDDQRELIAVLAGSRRAEIADNLPRMLEAVRRVADPARYRVVLAAAPGISDEEYARYGISLSAASPATSDDAGKTAVALTSSATSSGQLSICAVRGETFALLTHARAALVTSGTATLETALFNVPQVVCYNMKGGILVRKLRPYFLKCPFISLVNLIADREVVPELIADDTRPANLAAHFAPLLEDSPTRCAQLSGYVEMRHRLGPVGAPDRAARFIHSRLTDPSSKENS
;
A
#
# COMPACT_ATOMS: atom_id res chain seq x y z
N MET A 1 22.12 1.37 19.97
CA MET A 1 22.17 -0.03 19.43
C MET A 1 22.40 -0.03 17.93
N ARG A 2 22.79 -1.19 17.31
CA ARG A 2 22.99 -1.33 15.85
C ARG A 2 21.86 -2.17 15.25
N TYR A 3 21.10 -1.54 14.33
CA TYR A 3 19.93 -2.14 13.67
C TYR A 3 20.21 -2.34 12.17
N PHE A 4 20.12 -3.57 11.66
CA PHE A 4 20.29 -3.86 10.24
C PHE A 4 18.92 -4.02 9.56
N PHE A 5 18.58 -3.10 8.65
CA PHE A 5 17.28 -3.07 7.98
C PHE A 5 17.32 -3.63 6.57
N ILE A 6 16.24 -4.31 6.17
CA ILE A 6 16.06 -4.75 4.77
C ILE A 6 14.64 -4.47 4.31
N ALA A 7 14.49 -3.49 3.43
CA ALA A 7 13.27 -3.17 2.71
C ALA A 7 13.52 -3.27 1.19
N GLY A 8 12.67 -3.99 0.48
CA GLY A 8 12.86 -4.31 -0.94
C GLY A 8 11.93 -3.58 -1.90
N GLU A 9 11.06 -2.69 -1.41
CA GLU A 9 10.05 -1.97 -2.19
C GLU A 9 9.83 -0.56 -1.62
N ALA A 10 9.24 0.34 -2.43
CA ALA A 10 8.99 1.72 -2.03
C ALA A 10 8.09 1.84 -0.78
N SER A 11 7.05 1.00 -0.65
CA SER A 11 6.21 0.95 0.55
C SER A 11 6.97 0.48 1.78
N GLY A 12 7.87 -0.49 1.60
CA GLY A 12 8.75 -0.95 2.67
C GLY A 12 9.73 0.14 3.13
N ASP A 13 10.29 0.92 2.20
CA ASP A 13 11.14 2.08 2.49
C ASP A 13 10.38 3.13 3.33
N LEU A 14 9.16 3.48 2.94
CA LEU A 14 8.31 4.42 3.66
C LEU A 14 8.00 3.95 5.09
N HIS A 15 7.49 2.72 5.24
CA HIS A 15 7.13 2.21 6.57
C HIS A 15 8.36 1.99 7.47
N ALA A 16 9.49 1.57 6.88
CA ALA A 16 10.74 1.41 7.61
C ALA A 16 11.34 2.75 8.04
N SER A 17 11.21 3.82 7.26
CA SER A 17 11.67 5.16 7.63
C SER A 17 10.95 5.68 8.87
N HIS A 18 9.63 5.49 8.95
CA HIS A 18 8.85 5.84 10.15
C HIS A 18 9.29 5.00 11.37
N LEU A 19 9.55 3.71 11.18
CA LEU A 19 10.05 2.84 12.25
C LEU A 19 11.45 3.28 12.73
N ILE A 20 12.36 3.65 11.82
CA ILE A 20 13.71 4.16 12.13
C ILE A 20 13.60 5.43 12.98
N ARG A 21 12.72 6.37 12.59
CA ARG A 21 12.45 7.60 13.36
C ARG A 21 12.00 7.28 14.78
N SER A 22 11.04 6.35 14.92
CA SER A 22 10.52 5.94 16.23
C SER A 22 11.54 5.17 17.08
N LEU A 23 12.41 4.35 16.46
CA LEU A 23 13.50 3.67 17.16
C LEU A 23 14.53 4.66 17.66
N ARG A 24 14.89 5.68 16.88
CA ARG A 24 15.80 6.74 17.31
C ARG A 24 15.27 7.54 18.48
N ALA A 25 13.95 7.74 18.56
CA ALA A 25 13.33 8.38 19.73
C ALA A 25 13.44 7.53 21.02
N ASN A 26 13.54 6.21 20.90
CA ASN A 26 13.73 5.29 22.02
C ASN A 26 15.21 4.98 22.33
N ASP A 27 16.11 5.18 21.37
CA ASP A 27 17.55 4.90 21.46
C ASP A 27 18.32 5.99 20.69
N ALA A 28 18.71 7.05 21.40
CA ALA A 28 19.39 8.21 20.79
C ALA A 28 20.74 7.85 20.14
N GLU A 29 21.41 6.79 20.63
CA GLU A 29 22.68 6.28 20.08
C GLU A 29 22.47 5.16 19.05
N ALA A 30 21.25 5.03 18.50
CA ALA A 30 20.96 4.00 17.51
C ALA A 30 21.69 4.25 16.18
N GLU A 31 22.36 3.21 15.71
CA GLU A 31 22.97 3.17 14.37
C GLU A 31 22.13 2.28 13.47
N PHE A 32 21.85 2.79 12.25
CA PHE A 32 21.06 2.10 11.26
C PHE A 32 21.87 1.87 9.99
N ARG A 33 21.87 0.64 9.48
CA ARG A 33 22.53 0.28 8.24
C ARG A 33 21.68 -0.76 7.50
N GLY A 34 21.74 -0.78 6.17
CA GLY A 34 21.04 -1.84 5.45
C GLY A 34 20.65 -1.53 4.01
N PHE A 35 19.63 -2.24 3.55
CA PHE A 35 19.06 -2.14 2.21
C PHE A 35 17.68 -1.47 2.30
N GLY A 36 17.46 -0.45 1.49
CA GLY A 36 16.23 0.34 1.54
C GLY A 36 16.18 1.38 0.44
N GLY A 37 15.73 2.59 0.75
CA GLY A 37 15.64 3.68 -0.20
C GLY A 37 15.92 5.04 0.41
N ASP A 38 15.51 6.06 -0.35
CA ASP A 38 15.79 7.47 -0.05
C ASP A 38 15.16 7.92 1.28
N LEU A 39 13.98 7.39 1.65
CA LEU A 39 13.28 7.76 2.89
C LEU A 39 14.00 7.22 4.12
N MET A 40 14.43 5.96 4.10
CA MET A 40 15.24 5.40 5.20
C MET A 40 16.58 6.11 5.32
N GLN A 41 17.19 6.49 4.19
CA GLN A 41 18.43 7.25 4.18
C GLN A 41 18.24 8.66 4.78
N ALA A 42 17.13 9.33 4.49
CA ALA A 42 16.78 10.64 5.06
C ALA A 42 16.61 10.56 6.59
N GLU A 43 16.18 9.42 7.13
CA GLU A 43 16.14 9.16 8.59
C GLU A 43 17.50 8.76 9.17
N GLY A 44 18.58 8.90 8.42
CA GLY A 44 19.96 8.70 8.86
C GLY A 44 20.44 7.24 8.81
N MET A 45 19.78 6.36 8.06
CA MET A 45 20.29 5.02 7.79
C MET A 45 21.45 5.07 6.79
N GLN A 46 22.55 4.35 7.08
CA GLN A 46 23.59 4.11 6.10
C GLN A 46 23.08 3.14 5.04
N LEU A 47 22.72 3.67 3.87
CA LEU A 47 22.22 2.87 2.75
C LEU A 47 23.38 2.13 2.07
N LEU A 48 23.33 0.79 2.09
CA LEU A 48 24.30 -0.07 1.40
C LEU A 48 23.84 -0.43 -0.01
N ARG A 49 22.52 -0.51 -0.21
CA ARG A 49 21.93 -0.80 -1.51
C ARG A 49 20.52 -0.26 -1.61
N HIS A 50 20.22 0.34 -2.74
CA HIS A 50 18.88 0.88 -2.99
C HIS A 50 17.92 -0.23 -3.46
N TYR A 51 16.65 -0.21 -2.98
CA TYR A 51 15.64 -1.22 -3.35
C TYR A 51 15.37 -1.27 -4.87
N ARG A 52 15.54 -0.17 -5.60
CA ARG A 52 15.40 -0.14 -7.07
C ARG A 52 16.33 -1.13 -7.76
N ASP A 53 17.49 -1.43 -7.15
CA ASP A 53 18.44 -2.42 -7.66
C ASP A 53 18.04 -3.87 -7.30
N LEU A 54 17.02 -4.03 -6.44
CA LEU A 54 16.51 -5.33 -5.98
C LEU A 54 15.14 -5.68 -6.59
N ALA A 55 14.45 -4.69 -7.15
CA ALA A 55 13.05 -4.79 -7.60
C ALA A 55 12.91 -5.57 -8.92
N TYR A 56 13.24 -6.85 -8.91
CA TYR A 56 12.92 -7.76 -10.01
C TYR A 56 11.61 -8.49 -9.70
N MET A 57 10.47 -7.91 -10.16
CA MET A 57 9.16 -8.51 -9.98
C MET A 57 8.75 -9.33 -11.20
N GLY A 58 8.29 -10.56 -10.94
CA GLY A 58 7.79 -11.51 -11.94
C GLY A 58 8.71 -12.69 -12.15
N PHE A 59 8.11 -13.88 -12.39
CA PHE A 59 8.84 -15.15 -12.51
C PHE A 59 9.93 -15.12 -13.60
N VAL A 60 9.64 -14.52 -14.74
CA VAL A 60 10.59 -14.41 -15.87
C VAL A 60 11.75 -13.49 -15.50
N GLN A 61 11.50 -12.35 -14.85
CA GLN A 61 12.56 -11.43 -14.44
C GLN A 61 13.45 -12.03 -13.34
N VAL A 62 12.87 -12.77 -12.40
CA VAL A 62 13.64 -13.48 -11.36
C VAL A 62 14.60 -14.49 -11.98
N VAL A 63 14.19 -15.25 -13.01
CA VAL A 63 15.06 -16.22 -13.70
C VAL A 63 16.18 -15.51 -14.46
N LEU A 64 15.85 -14.42 -15.18
CA LEU A 64 16.84 -13.64 -15.95
C LEU A 64 17.88 -12.95 -15.06
N HIS A 65 17.50 -12.54 -13.85
CA HIS A 65 18.36 -11.81 -12.90
C HIS A 65 18.82 -12.63 -11.69
N LEU A 66 18.76 -13.97 -11.77
CA LEU A 66 19.12 -14.86 -10.66
C LEU A 66 20.54 -14.59 -10.11
N ARG A 67 21.51 -14.34 -10.98
CA ARG A 67 22.90 -14.00 -10.57
C ARG A 67 22.96 -12.69 -9.77
N THR A 68 22.16 -11.69 -10.16
CA THR A 68 22.08 -10.40 -9.45
C THR A 68 21.45 -10.56 -8.08
N ILE A 69 20.38 -11.37 -7.97
CA ILE A 69 19.72 -11.67 -6.71
C ILE A 69 20.66 -12.43 -5.77
N LEU A 70 21.37 -13.44 -6.28
CA LEU A 70 22.35 -14.20 -5.48
C LEU A 70 23.51 -13.32 -5.01
N ARG A 71 23.99 -12.40 -5.87
CA ARG A 71 25.00 -11.42 -5.47
C ARG A 71 24.49 -10.46 -4.40
N ALA A 72 23.22 -10.03 -4.51
CA ALA A 72 22.60 -9.18 -3.51
C ALA A 72 22.47 -9.89 -2.15
N LEU A 73 22.09 -11.19 -2.14
CA LEU A 73 22.04 -11.99 -0.92
C LEU A 73 23.43 -12.07 -0.26
N ARG A 74 24.46 -12.46 -1.00
CA ARG A 74 25.84 -12.52 -0.47
C ARG A 74 26.34 -11.18 0.06
N ASN A 75 26.07 -10.08 -0.63
CA ASN A 75 26.44 -8.74 -0.16
C ASN A 75 25.74 -8.38 1.15
N CYS A 76 24.47 -8.78 1.30
CA CYS A 76 23.72 -8.58 2.52
C CYS A 76 24.27 -9.41 3.68
N GLU A 77 24.53 -10.70 3.43
CA GLU A 77 25.15 -11.64 4.37
C GLU A 77 26.50 -11.12 4.89
N ASN A 78 27.41 -10.74 3.98
CA ASN A 78 28.72 -10.17 4.32
C ASN A 78 28.59 -8.86 5.11
N ALA A 79 27.61 -8.02 4.79
CA ALA A 79 27.39 -6.77 5.50
C ALA A 79 26.89 -7.00 6.94
N ILE A 80 26.02 -7.97 7.16
CA ILE A 80 25.55 -8.37 8.48
C ILE A 80 26.70 -8.95 9.30
N GLU A 81 27.46 -9.87 8.71
CA GLU A 81 28.59 -10.54 9.37
C GLU A 81 29.68 -9.55 9.79
N SER A 82 30.06 -8.65 8.90
CA SER A 82 31.13 -7.67 9.15
C SER A 82 30.72 -6.58 10.14
N TRP A 83 29.46 -6.19 10.16
CA TRP A 83 28.97 -5.10 11.05
C TRP A 83 28.48 -5.60 12.40
N GLN A 84 28.11 -6.87 12.51
CA GLN A 84 27.61 -7.50 13.72
C GLN A 84 26.51 -6.69 14.42
N PRO A 85 25.33 -6.52 13.78
CA PRO A 85 24.22 -5.77 14.35
C PRO A 85 23.68 -6.45 15.61
N HIS A 86 23.00 -5.67 16.46
CA HIS A 86 22.30 -6.22 17.63
C HIS A 86 20.96 -6.89 17.23
N CYS A 87 20.37 -6.48 16.09
CA CYS A 87 19.22 -7.17 15.50
C CYS A 87 19.15 -6.93 13.99
N VAL A 88 18.38 -7.80 13.31
CA VAL A 88 18.00 -7.65 11.90
C VAL A 88 16.51 -7.38 11.83
N VAL A 89 16.12 -6.30 11.15
CA VAL A 89 14.72 -5.91 10.91
C VAL A 89 14.38 -6.11 9.44
N LEU A 90 13.55 -7.10 9.18
CA LEU A 90 13.08 -7.47 7.84
C LEU A 90 11.73 -6.81 7.59
N VAL A 91 11.60 -6.01 6.51
CA VAL A 91 10.38 -5.27 6.21
C VAL A 91 9.73 -5.84 4.95
N ASP A 92 8.57 -6.50 5.09
CA ASP A 92 7.84 -7.18 3.99
C ASP A 92 8.79 -8.00 3.09
N TYR A 93 8.66 -7.95 1.76
CA TYR A 93 9.57 -8.52 0.73
C TYR A 93 10.01 -9.99 1.00
N PRO A 94 9.06 -10.91 1.21
CA PRO A 94 9.35 -12.24 1.77
C PRO A 94 10.18 -13.15 0.86
N GLY A 95 10.29 -12.85 -0.44
CA GLY A 95 11.09 -13.63 -1.37
C GLY A 95 12.60 -13.56 -1.10
N PHE A 96 13.08 -12.44 -0.64
CA PHE A 96 14.47 -12.16 -0.28
C PHE A 96 14.67 -12.30 1.24
N ASN A 97 13.79 -11.66 2.01
CA ASN A 97 13.93 -11.54 3.45
C ASN A 97 13.93 -12.89 4.18
N LEU A 98 13.12 -13.87 3.76
CA LEU A 98 13.12 -15.20 4.38
C LEU A 98 14.40 -16.00 4.10
N LYS A 99 15.13 -15.71 3.01
CA LYS A 99 16.45 -16.32 2.76
C LYS A 99 17.53 -15.71 3.64
N ILE A 100 17.48 -14.39 3.83
CA ILE A 100 18.38 -13.72 4.78
C ILE A 100 18.09 -14.18 6.21
N ALA A 101 16.80 -14.32 6.58
CA ALA A 101 16.44 -14.87 7.90
C ALA A 101 17.05 -16.26 8.14
N GLU A 102 16.98 -17.16 7.16
CA GLU A 102 17.56 -18.49 7.23
C GLU A 102 19.09 -18.44 7.40
N TRP A 103 19.76 -17.56 6.65
CA TRP A 103 21.21 -17.38 6.75
C TRP A 103 21.61 -16.78 8.12
N VAL A 104 20.95 -15.71 8.57
CA VAL A 104 21.21 -15.07 9.88
C VAL A 104 21.03 -16.07 11.02
N LYS A 105 19.95 -16.86 11.01
CA LYS A 105 19.68 -17.86 12.07
C LYS A 105 20.70 -19.00 12.09
N SER A 106 21.32 -19.32 10.95
CA SER A 106 22.33 -20.39 10.85
C SER A 106 23.77 -19.91 11.13
N HIS A 107 24.07 -18.63 11.00
CA HIS A 107 25.44 -18.09 11.12
C HIS A 107 25.64 -17.11 12.26
N THR A 108 24.57 -16.62 12.88
CA THR A 108 24.64 -15.62 13.96
C THR A 108 23.66 -15.95 15.09
N THR A 109 23.80 -15.28 16.23
CA THR A 109 22.83 -15.28 17.34
C THR A 109 21.95 -14.03 17.33
N CYS A 110 21.99 -13.25 16.25
CA CYS A 110 21.28 -11.99 16.11
C CYS A 110 19.78 -12.21 16.02
N PRO A 111 18.94 -11.60 16.87
CA PRO A 111 17.49 -11.74 16.79
C PRO A 111 16.94 -11.07 15.55
N ILE A 112 15.91 -11.71 14.97
CA ILE A 112 15.23 -11.29 13.75
C ILE A 112 13.83 -10.81 14.06
N PHE A 113 13.58 -9.54 13.77
CA PHE A 113 12.26 -8.93 13.79
C PHE A 113 11.73 -8.82 12.35
N TYR A 114 10.56 -9.40 12.11
CA TYR A 114 9.92 -9.30 10.80
C TYR A 114 8.76 -8.31 10.91
N TYR A 115 8.96 -7.09 10.44
CA TYR A 115 7.97 -6.02 10.40
C TYR A 115 7.17 -6.09 9.10
N ILE A 116 5.85 -6.02 9.19
CA ILE A 116 4.87 -6.26 8.11
C ILE A 116 4.90 -7.74 7.69
N ALA A 117 4.17 -8.55 8.46
CA ALA A 117 4.08 -9.99 8.27
C ALA A 117 3.81 -10.40 6.81
N PRO A 118 4.49 -11.43 6.29
CA PRO A 118 4.22 -11.94 4.95
C PRO A 118 2.75 -12.39 4.82
N LYS A 119 2.07 -11.97 3.77
CA LYS A 119 0.64 -12.27 3.50
C LYS A 119 0.44 -13.75 3.10
N ILE A 120 0.87 -14.68 3.98
CA ILE A 120 0.79 -16.14 3.72
C ILE A 120 -0.65 -16.64 3.73
N TRP A 121 -1.57 -15.90 4.32
CA TRP A 121 -3.01 -16.17 4.29
C TRP A 121 -3.61 -16.01 2.89
N ALA A 122 -3.03 -15.15 2.05
CA ALA A 122 -3.48 -14.94 0.68
C ALA A 122 -2.89 -16.01 -0.25
N TRP A 123 -1.59 -16.32 -0.12
CA TRP A 123 -0.90 -17.27 -0.99
C TRP A 123 0.43 -17.74 -0.36
N LYS A 124 0.96 -18.89 -0.82
CA LYS A 124 2.22 -19.47 -0.32
C LYS A 124 2.24 -19.70 1.20
N GLU A 125 1.15 -20.24 1.76
CA GLU A 125 1.01 -20.59 3.17
C GLU A 125 2.19 -21.44 3.70
N GLY A 126 2.81 -22.28 2.85
CA GLY A 126 3.99 -23.07 3.22
C GLY A 126 5.20 -22.28 3.73
N ARG A 127 5.24 -20.96 3.52
CA ARG A 127 6.26 -20.06 4.10
C ARG A 127 6.23 -20.02 5.63
N ILE A 128 5.12 -20.42 6.26
CA ILE A 128 5.04 -20.52 7.73
C ILE A 128 6.15 -21.39 8.32
N ARG A 129 6.63 -22.43 7.58
CA ARG A 129 7.72 -23.28 8.04
C ARG A 129 9.04 -22.50 8.16
N SER A 130 9.32 -21.62 7.18
CA SER A 130 10.50 -20.74 7.22
C SER A 130 10.38 -19.68 8.29
N ILE A 131 9.20 -19.05 8.42
CA ILE A 131 8.93 -18.06 9.48
C ILE A 131 9.18 -18.69 10.85
N ARG A 132 8.56 -19.84 11.13
CA ARG A 132 8.69 -20.54 12.43
C ARG A 132 10.12 -20.93 12.78
N ARG A 133 10.92 -21.26 11.77
CA ARG A 133 12.31 -21.68 11.99
C ARG A 133 13.26 -20.51 12.18
N ASN A 134 13.01 -19.40 11.49
CA ASN A 134 14.03 -18.40 11.25
C ASN A 134 13.66 -16.99 11.72
N VAL A 135 12.43 -16.75 12.18
CA VAL A 135 11.99 -15.43 12.65
C VAL A 135 11.69 -15.50 14.14
N ASP A 136 12.32 -14.65 14.92
CA ASP A 136 12.12 -14.64 16.38
C ASP A 136 10.87 -13.85 16.76
N HIS A 137 10.63 -12.70 16.12
CA HIS A 137 9.49 -11.84 16.39
C HIS A 137 8.81 -11.41 15.08
N LEU A 138 7.53 -11.75 14.95
CA LEU A 138 6.70 -11.37 13.79
C LEU A 138 5.75 -10.25 14.20
N LEU A 139 5.84 -9.11 13.51
CA LEU A 139 4.99 -7.93 13.75
C LEU A 139 4.00 -7.80 12.58
N SER A 140 2.72 -7.84 12.90
CA SER A 140 1.63 -7.68 11.94
C SER A 140 1.08 -6.26 11.96
N ILE A 141 0.62 -5.81 10.78
CA ILE A 141 -0.08 -4.55 10.58
C ILE A 141 -1.57 -4.76 10.25
N LEU A 142 -2.05 -6.00 10.26
CA LEU A 142 -3.44 -6.35 9.96
C LEU A 142 -4.03 -7.15 11.13
N PRO A 143 -5.12 -6.67 11.77
CA PRO A 143 -5.61 -7.26 13.01
C PRO A 143 -6.05 -8.73 12.86
N PHE A 144 -6.62 -9.12 11.72
CA PHE A 144 -7.05 -10.50 11.46
C PHE A 144 -5.88 -11.49 11.34
N GLU A 145 -4.66 -11.01 11.08
CA GLU A 145 -3.46 -11.87 11.02
C GLU A 145 -3.13 -12.47 12.39
N VAL A 146 -3.48 -11.79 13.49
CA VAL A 146 -3.29 -12.33 14.84
C VAL A 146 -4.00 -13.67 14.99
N ASP A 147 -5.29 -13.70 14.67
CA ASP A 147 -6.08 -14.94 14.71
C ASP A 147 -5.59 -15.97 13.69
N TYR A 148 -5.23 -15.54 12.50
CA TYR A 148 -4.70 -16.43 11.47
C TYR A 148 -3.42 -17.14 11.90
N PHE A 149 -2.43 -16.42 12.41
CA PHE A 149 -1.17 -17.01 12.85
C PHE A 149 -1.32 -17.81 14.15
N SER A 150 -2.05 -17.29 15.15
CA SER A 150 -2.19 -17.94 16.45
C SER A 150 -3.06 -19.20 16.38
N ARG A 151 -4.28 -19.10 15.82
CA ARG A 151 -5.24 -20.23 15.81
C ARG A 151 -4.88 -21.29 14.78
N ARG A 152 -4.46 -20.88 13.56
CA ARG A 152 -4.18 -21.84 12.48
C ARG A 152 -2.78 -22.40 12.51
N HIS A 153 -1.82 -21.60 12.91
CA HIS A 153 -0.40 -21.96 12.86
C HIS A 153 0.26 -22.10 14.23
N HIS A 154 -0.45 -21.80 15.33
CA HIS A 154 0.11 -21.81 16.68
C HIS A 154 1.45 -21.05 16.73
N TYR A 155 1.50 -19.89 16.10
CA TYR A 155 2.68 -19.04 16.01
C TYR A 155 2.35 -17.66 16.58
N PRO A 156 3.14 -17.13 17.55
CA PRO A 156 2.90 -15.84 18.14
C PRO A 156 3.17 -14.72 17.13
N VAL A 157 2.29 -13.73 17.09
CA VAL A 157 2.44 -12.53 16.29
C VAL A 157 2.00 -11.32 17.08
N GLU A 158 2.76 -10.24 17.00
CA GLU A 158 2.43 -8.98 17.65
C GLU A 158 1.70 -8.05 16.68
N TYR A 159 0.51 -7.59 17.03
CA TYR A 159 -0.19 -6.57 16.27
C TYR A 159 0.27 -5.18 16.69
N VAL A 160 0.95 -4.48 15.79
CA VAL A 160 1.52 -3.16 16.10
C VAL A 160 0.68 -2.00 15.57
N GLY A 161 -0.46 -2.27 14.93
CA GLY A 161 -1.28 -1.27 14.25
C GLY A 161 -0.92 -1.16 12.76
N ASN A 162 -1.61 -0.28 12.05
CA ASN A 162 -1.45 -0.17 10.61
C ASN A 162 -0.82 1.18 10.21
N PRO A 163 0.36 1.19 9.54
CA PRO A 163 1.05 2.43 9.16
C PRO A 163 0.25 3.33 8.21
N SER A 164 -0.58 2.76 7.32
CA SER A 164 -1.44 3.59 6.45
C SER A 164 -2.47 4.38 7.24
N HIS A 165 -2.90 3.89 8.42
CA HIS A 165 -3.75 4.66 9.32
C HIS A 165 -3.01 5.86 9.89
N ASP A 166 -1.74 5.69 10.26
CA ASP A 166 -0.88 6.77 10.73
C ASP A 166 -0.66 7.82 9.64
N GLU A 167 -0.35 7.39 8.42
CA GLU A 167 -0.10 8.25 7.27
C GLU A 167 -1.33 9.09 6.89
N VAL A 168 -2.50 8.45 6.80
CA VAL A 168 -3.75 9.16 6.49
C VAL A 168 -4.13 10.12 7.62
N SER A 169 -3.97 9.72 8.89
CA SER A 169 -4.29 10.58 10.02
C SER A 169 -3.36 11.78 10.11
N ALA A 170 -2.06 11.59 9.86
CA ALA A 170 -1.08 12.67 9.81
C ALA A 170 -1.39 13.64 8.66
N PHE A 171 -1.73 13.12 7.48
CA PHE A 171 -2.13 13.94 6.35
C PHE A 171 -3.38 14.77 6.67
N LEU A 172 -4.45 14.14 7.16
CA LEU A 172 -5.71 14.84 7.49
C LEU A 172 -5.54 15.90 8.57
N SER A 173 -4.61 15.73 9.49
CA SER A 173 -4.33 16.72 10.55
C SER A 173 -3.54 17.93 10.05
N ALA A 174 -2.82 17.80 8.94
CA ALA A 174 -1.97 18.85 8.36
C ALA A 174 -2.56 19.48 7.08
N TYR A 175 -3.55 18.83 6.47
CA TYR A 175 -4.11 19.27 5.20
C TYR A 175 -5.28 20.24 5.41
N GLU A 176 -5.08 21.51 5.05
CA GLU A 176 -6.05 22.59 5.24
C GLU A 176 -6.66 23.10 3.91
N GLU A 177 -6.18 22.57 2.77
CA GLU A 177 -6.65 23.04 1.45
C GLU A 177 -8.11 22.67 1.23
N THR A 178 -8.93 23.67 0.85
CA THR A 178 -10.35 23.43 0.52
C THR A 178 -10.48 22.79 -0.86
N ARG A 179 -11.63 22.16 -1.14
CA ARG A 179 -11.94 21.60 -2.45
C ARG A 179 -11.82 22.63 -3.57
N GLU A 180 -12.28 23.84 -3.31
CA GLU A 180 -12.23 24.97 -4.26
C GLU A 180 -10.77 25.35 -4.57
N ALA A 181 -9.92 25.45 -3.55
CA ALA A 181 -8.50 25.73 -3.73
C ALA A 181 -7.78 24.60 -4.49
N PHE A 182 -8.07 23.35 -4.12
CA PHE A 182 -7.55 22.17 -4.83
C PHE A 182 -7.96 22.20 -6.31
N CYS A 183 -9.24 22.43 -6.63
CA CYS A 183 -9.71 22.51 -8.00
C CYS A 183 -9.09 23.69 -8.75
N ALA A 184 -8.97 24.86 -8.12
CA ALA A 184 -8.40 26.07 -8.72
C ALA A 184 -6.94 25.89 -9.15
N ARG A 185 -6.11 25.13 -8.39
CA ARG A 185 -4.73 24.78 -8.77
C ARG A 185 -4.65 24.09 -10.13
N TYR A 186 -5.69 23.38 -10.51
CA TYR A 186 -5.78 22.65 -11.77
C TYR A 186 -6.61 23.36 -12.84
N GLY A 187 -7.05 24.62 -12.58
CA GLY A 187 -7.93 25.37 -13.48
C GLY A 187 -9.32 24.75 -13.62
N TRP A 188 -9.80 24.11 -12.57
CA TRP A 188 -11.15 23.53 -12.52
C TRP A 188 -12.09 24.46 -11.76
N ASP A 189 -12.63 25.45 -12.45
CA ASP A 189 -13.44 26.53 -11.85
C ASP A 189 -14.88 26.15 -11.58
N ASP A 190 -15.25 24.90 -11.82
CA ASP A 190 -16.62 24.44 -11.69
C ASP A 190 -16.93 23.86 -10.30
N GLN A 191 -18.22 23.79 -9.99
CA GLN A 191 -18.75 23.25 -8.74
C GLN A 191 -18.95 21.73 -8.78
N ARG A 192 -18.40 21.02 -9.78
CA ARG A 192 -18.58 19.59 -9.94
C ARG A 192 -17.95 18.81 -8.79
N GLU A 193 -18.65 17.78 -8.33
CA GLU A 193 -18.13 16.83 -7.37
C GLU A 193 -17.08 15.92 -8.03
N LEU A 194 -16.06 15.52 -7.27
CA LEU A 194 -14.95 14.71 -7.79
C LEU A 194 -15.23 13.22 -7.62
N ILE A 195 -15.04 12.47 -8.69
CA ILE A 195 -15.01 11.00 -8.68
C ILE A 195 -13.55 10.57 -8.80
N ALA A 196 -13.02 9.87 -7.80
CA ALA A 196 -11.66 9.37 -7.83
C ALA A 196 -11.56 8.01 -8.56
N VAL A 197 -10.54 7.86 -9.40
CA VAL A 197 -10.20 6.58 -10.04
C VAL A 197 -8.78 6.18 -9.67
N LEU A 198 -8.62 5.06 -8.96
CA LEU A 198 -7.35 4.49 -8.55
C LEU A 198 -7.16 3.15 -9.30
N ALA A 199 -6.66 3.22 -10.53
CA ALA A 199 -6.63 2.09 -11.45
C ALA A 199 -5.51 1.07 -11.20
N GLY A 200 -4.68 1.29 -10.18
CA GLY A 200 -3.56 0.43 -9.80
C GLY A 200 -2.21 1.12 -9.94
N SER A 201 -1.17 0.45 -9.46
CA SER A 201 0.22 0.94 -9.46
C SER A 201 1.11 0.31 -10.53
N ARG A 202 0.63 -0.75 -11.20
CA ARG A 202 1.38 -1.49 -12.23
C ARG A 202 0.74 -1.34 -13.60
N ARG A 203 1.56 -1.31 -14.66
CA ARG A 203 1.08 -1.20 -16.05
C ARG A 203 0.01 -2.23 -16.41
N ALA A 204 0.17 -3.48 -15.96
CA ALA A 204 -0.79 -4.53 -16.21
C ALA A 204 -2.14 -4.28 -15.52
N GLU A 205 -2.12 -3.81 -14.27
CA GLU A 205 -3.32 -3.45 -13.51
C GLU A 205 -4.08 -2.30 -14.19
N ILE A 206 -3.35 -1.25 -14.59
CA ILE A 206 -3.93 -0.08 -15.28
C ILE A 206 -4.52 -0.50 -16.62
N ALA A 207 -3.79 -1.27 -17.42
CA ALA A 207 -4.26 -1.75 -18.71
C ALA A 207 -5.56 -2.59 -18.61
N ASP A 208 -5.68 -3.36 -17.54
CA ASP A 208 -6.83 -4.24 -17.33
C ASP A 208 -8.02 -3.53 -16.66
N ASN A 209 -7.80 -2.58 -15.76
CA ASN A 209 -8.85 -1.94 -14.94
C ASN A 209 -9.29 -0.57 -15.47
N LEU A 210 -8.37 0.31 -15.87
CA LEU A 210 -8.68 1.70 -16.21
C LEU A 210 -9.76 1.84 -17.30
N PRO A 211 -9.71 1.12 -18.46
CA PRO A 211 -10.75 1.25 -19.48
C PRO A 211 -12.13 0.88 -18.96
N ARG A 212 -12.22 -0.15 -18.10
CA ARG A 212 -13.49 -0.63 -17.55
C ARG A 212 -14.05 0.35 -16.52
N MET A 213 -13.20 0.91 -15.67
CA MET A 213 -13.56 1.92 -14.68
C MET A 213 -14.10 3.19 -15.38
N LEU A 214 -13.38 3.70 -16.38
CA LEU A 214 -13.80 4.88 -17.13
C LEU A 214 -15.13 4.66 -17.87
N GLU A 215 -15.30 3.50 -18.50
CA GLU A 215 -16.56 3.16 -19.17
C GLU A 215 -17.71 3.01 -18.17
N ALA A 216 -17.47 2.45 -16.97
CA ALA A 216 -18.47 2.35 -15.93
C ALA A 216 -18.91 3.74 -15.43
N VAL A 217 -17.95 4.63 -15.20
CA VAL A 217 -18.28 6.01 -14.75
C VAL A 217 -19.05 6.77 -15.83
N ARG A 218 -18.68 6.66 -17.11
CA ARG A 218 -19.42 7.30 -18.23
C ARG A 218 -20.88 6.88 -18.31
N ARG A 219 -21.26 5.71 -17.79
CA ARG A 219 -22.63 5.19 -17.82
C ARG A 219 -23.52 5.80 -16.75
N VAL A 220 -22.94 6.30 -15.64
CA VAL A 220 -23.71 6.69 -14.46
C VAL A 220 -23.44 8.10 -13.96
N ALA A 221 -22.30 8.70 -14.32
CA ALA A 221 -21.95 10.03 -13.87
C ALA A 221 -22.50 11.09 -14.84
N ASP A 222 -23.30 12.02 -14.31
CA ASP A 222 -23.74 13.20 -15.04
C ASP A 222 -22.55 14.15 -15.28
N PRO A 223 -22.18 14.45 -16.55
CA PRO A 223 -21.09 15.35 -16.88
C PRO A 223 -21.25 16.78 -16.31
N ALA A 224 -22.47 17.22 -16.07
CA ALA A 224 -22.74 18.53 -15.48
C ALA A 224 -22.47 18.57 -13.97
N ARG A 225 -22.58 17.41 -13.29
CA ARG A 225 -22.44 17.29 -11.84
C ARG A 225 -21.08 16.74 -11.42
N TYR A 226 -20.45 15.89 -12.22
CA TYR A 226 -19.26 15.17 -11.81
C TYR A 226 -18.05 15.43 -12.72
N ARG A 227 -16.88 15.45 -12.10
CA ARG A 227 -15.57 15.42 -12.74
C ARG A 227 -14.85 14.14 -12.32
N VAL A 228 -14.30 13.41 -13.28
CA VAL A 228 -13.51 12.22 -13.01
C VAL A 228 -12.03 12.60 -12.89
N VAL A 229 -11.41 12.19 -11.79
CA VAL A 229 -10.00 12.45 -11.53
C VAL A 229 -9.26 11.14 -11.29
N LEU A 230 -8.31 10.83 -12.15
CA LEU A 230 -7.42 9.68 -12.02
C LEU A 230 -6.25 10.02 -11.11
N ALA A 231 -6.02 9.20 -10.09
CA ALA A 231 -4.77 9.22 -9.33
C ALA A 231 -3.69 8.48 -10.16
N ALA A 232 -2.81 9.24 -10.82
CA ALA A 232 -1.74 8.67 -11.64
C ALA A 232 -0.63 8.09 -10.77
N ALA A 233 -0.29 6.81 -10.99
CA ALA A 233 0.76 6.12 -10.25
C ALA A 233 2.15 6.72 -10.53
N PRO A 234 3.01 6.93 -9.51
CA PRO A 234 4.31 7.57 -9.67
C PRO A 234 5.25 6.88 -10.67
N GLY A 235 5.19 5.54 -10.73
CA GLY A 235 6.07 4.72 -11.59
C GLY A 235 5.57 4.53 -13.04
N ILE A 236 4.48 5.18 -13.44
CA ILE A 236 3.87 5.04 -14.77
C ILE A 236 4.02 6.35 -15.54
N SER A 237 4.52 6.26 -16.76
CA SER A 237 4.76 7.44 -17.60
C SER A 237 3.47 8.05 -18.15
N ASP A 238 3.56 9.31 -18.58
CA ASP A 238 2.44 10.05 -19.14
C ASP A 238 1.99 9.49 -20.49
N GLU A 239 2.93 8.98 -21.28
CA GLU A 239 2.66 8.33 -22.55
C GLU A 239 1.81 7.05 -22.36
N GLU A 240 1.96 6.37 -21.24
CA GLU A 240 1.12 5.21 -20.92
C GLU A 240 -0.34 5.64 -20.71
N TYR A 241 -0.57 6.73 -19.97
CA TYR A 241 -1.92 7.27 -19.77
C TYR A 241 -2.51 7.91 -21.03
N ALA A 242 -1.68 8.51 -21.88
CA ALA A 242 -2.11 9.06 -23.16
C ALA A 242 -2.77 8.01 -24.10
N ARG A 243 -2.39 6.74 -23.98
CA ARG A 243 -3.04 5.61 -24.70
C ARG A 243 -4.52 5.45 -24.35
N TYR A 244 -4.94 5.96 -23.21
CA TYR A 244 -6.33 5.94 -22.76
C TYR A 244 -7.05 7.28 -22.98
N GLY A 245 -6.45 8.18 -23.79
CA GLY A 245 -6.99 9.51 -24.07
C GLY A 245 -6.87 10.48 -22.88
N ILE A 246 -5.96 10.22 -21.95
CA ILE A 246 -5.69 11.05 -20.78
C ILE A 246 -4.35 11.74 -21.00
N SER A 247 -4.38 13.09 -21.10
CA SER A 247 -3.17 13.91 -21.27
C SER A 247 -2.85 14.65 -19.97
N LEU A 248 -1.57 14.71 -19.59
CA LEU A 248 -1.12 15.42 -18.39
C LEU A 248 -1.04 16.93 -18.65
N SER A 249 -1.67 17.74 -17.81
CA SER A 249 -1.42 19.18 -17.76
C SER A 249 -0.75 19.55 -16.44
N ALA A 250 0.23 20.47 -16.52
CA ALA A 250 0.91 20.96 -15.33
C ALA A 250 -0.04 21.80 -14.48
N ALA A 251 -0.04 21.57 -13.16
CA ALA A 251 -0.64 22.52 -12.23
C ALA A 251 0.14 23.84 -12.29
N SER A 252 -0.56 24.96 -12.25
CA SER A 252 0.09 26.25 -12.02
C SER A 252 0.71 26.23 -10.62
N PRO A 253 2.01 26.55 -10.44
CA PRO A 253 2.59 26.52 -9.11
C PRO A 253 1.92 27.57 -8.23
N ALA A 254 1.30 27.13 -7.15
CA ALA A 254 0.99 28.04 -6.06
C ALA A 254 2.33 28.53 -5.50
N THR A 255 2.48 29.84 -5.39
CA THR A 255 3.65 30.51 -4.84
C THR A 255 3.84 30.13 -3.38
N SER A 256 4.69 29.16 -3.10
CA SER A 256 5.38 28.98 -1.81
C SER A 256 6.50 27.95 -1.94
N ASP A 257 7.60 28.24 -1.27
CA ASP A 257 8.89 27.55 -1.26
C ASP A 257 8.82 26.06 -0.87
N ASP A 258 8.48 25.18 -1.80
CA ASP A 258 8.71 23.74 -1.64
C ASP A 258 9.23 23.17 -2.98
N ALA A 259 10.55 23.34 -3.16
CA ALA A 259 11.28 22.88 -4.33
C ALA A 259 11.40 21.35 -4.31
N GLY A 260 10.42 20.64 -4.86
CA GLY A 260 10.52 19.19 -5.04
C GLY A 260 9.27 18.45 -5.51
N LYS A 261 8.10 19.03 -5.45
CA LYS A 261 6.84 18.39 -5.88
C LYS A 261 6.17 19.15 -7.00
N THR A 262 6.52 18.86 -8.23
CA THR A 262 5.77 19.38 -9.39
C THR A 262 4.49 18.57 -9.51
N ALA A 263 3.38 19.10 -9.03
CA ALA A 263 2.06 18.53 -9.29
C ALA A 263 1.73 18.75 -10.78
N VAL A 264 1.43 17.67 -11.49
CA VAL A 264 1.11 17.69 -12.93
C VAL A 264 -0.32 17.25 -13.12
N ALA A 265 -1.17 18.09 -13.71
CA ALA A 265 -2.55 17.73 -14.03
C ALA A 265 -2.68 17.28 -15.50
N LEU A 266 -3.56 16.31 -15.71
CA LEU A 266 -3.89 15.77 -17.03
C LEU A 266 -5.29 16.24 -17.42
N THR A 267 -5.40 16.93 -18.53
CA THR A 267 -6.71 17.28 -19.13
C THR A 267 -6.87 16.60 -20.49
N SER A 268 -8.03 16.03 -20.75
CA SER A 268 -8.39 15.63 -22.11
C SER A 268 -8.62 16.90 -22.94
N SER A 269 -8.05 16.96 -24.15
CA SER A 269 -8.29 18.04 -25.09
C SER A 269 -9.78 18.29 -25.30
N ALA A 270 -10.18 19.57 -25.22
CA ALA A 270 -11.47 20.17 -25.59
C ALA A 270 -12.70 19.23 -25.52
N THR A 271 -13.36 19.23 -24.38
CA THR A 271 -14.68 18.60 -24.25
C THR A 271 -15.73 19.40 -25.04
N SER A 272 -16.29 18.78 -26.06
CA SER A 272 -17.60 19.23 -26.57
C SER A 272 -18.60 19.23 -25.42
N SER A 273 -19.44 20.26 -25.33
CA SER A 273 -20.47 20.39 -24.30
C SER A 273 -21.29 19.10 -24.21
N GLY A 274 -21.23 18.39 -23.06
CA GLY A 274 -21.95 17.14 -22.82
C GLY A 274 -21.08 15.90 -22.61
N GLN A 275 -19.73 15.97 -22.74
CA GLN A 275 -18.85 14.84 -22.49
C GLN A 275 -18.24 14.91 -21.08
N LEU A 276 -18.16 13.74 -20.38
CA LEU A 276 -17.59 13.63 -19.05
C LEU A 276 -16.11 14.05 -19.05
N SER A 277 -15.77 15.04 -18.24
CA SER A 277 -14.40 15.53 -18.09
C SER A 277 -13.57 14.51 -17.31
N ILE A 278 -12.49 14.03 -17.89
CA ILE A 278 -11.53 13.12 -17.23
C ILE A 278 -10.20 13.86 -17.10
N CYS A 279 -9.76 14.03 -15.85
CA CYS A 279 -8.49 14.66 -15.51
C CYS A 279 -7.61 13.65 -14.78
N ALA A 280 -6.34 13.98 -14.54
CA ALA A 280 -5.52 13.17 -13.66
C ALA A 280 -4.57 14.04 -12.82
N VAL A 281 -4.24 13.54 -11.63
CA VAL A 281 -3.29 14.15 -10.70
C VAL A 281 -2.19 13.15 -10.37
N ARG A 282 -0.96 13.64 -10.15
CA ARG A 282 0.19 12.81 -9.80
C ARG A 282 0.75 13.25 -8.45
N GLY A 283 0.97 12.29 -7.54
CA GLY A 283 1.47 12.57 -6.20
C GLY A 283 0.44 13.15 -5.23
N GLU A 284 -0.82 13.32 -5.66
CA GLU A 284 -1.89 14.02 -4.94
C GLU A 284 -3.06 13.08 -4.58
N THR A 285 -2.79 11.78 -4.41
CA THR A 285 -3.84 10.79 -4.15
C THR A 285 -4.61 11.12 -2.87
N PHE A 286 -3.93 11.53 -1.81
CA PHE A 286 -4.55 11.85 -0.52
C PHE A 286 -5.39 13.13 -0.61
N ALA A 287 -4.86 14.18 -1.25
CA ALA A 287 -5.60 15.41 -1.51
C ALA A 287 -6.87 15.13 -2.35
N LEU A 288 -6.75 14.33 -3.42
CA LEU A 288 -7.90 13.91 -4.21
C LEU A 288 -8.93 13.16 -3.37
N LEU A 289 -8.51 12.20 -2.54
CA LEU A 289 -9.41 11.41 -1.71
C LEU A 289 -10.11 12.27 -0.64
N THR A 290 -9.45 13.31 -0.11
CA THR A 290 -10.08 14.24 0.83
C THR A 290 -11.32 14.91 0.24
N HIS A 291 -11.32 15.15 -1.08
CA HIS A 291 -12.39 15.87 -1.78
C HIS A 291 -13.29 15.00 -2.65
N ALA A 292 -13.03 13.69 -2.71
CA ALA A 292 -13.78 12.79 -3.58
C ALA A 292 -15.14 12.41 -3.02
N ARG A 293 -16.18 12.44 -3.87
CA ARG A 293 -17.53 11.95 -3.56
C ARG A 293 -17.56 10.42 -3.44
N ALA A 294 -16.95 9.74 -4.39
CA ALA A 294 -16.87 8.28 -4.46
C ALA A 294 -15.64 7.86 -5.26
N ALA A 295 -15.24 6.59 -5.17
CA ALA A 295 -14.06 6.08 -5.86
C ALA A 295 -14.27 4.71 -6.52
N LEU A 296 -13.62 4.50 -7.67
CA LEU A 296 -13.35 3.17 -8.24
C LEU A 296 -11.88 2.82 -7.93
N VAL A 297 -11.66 1.70 -7.25
CA VAL A 297 -10.33 1.39 -6.68
C VAL A 297 -9.89 -0.02 -7.08
N THR A 298 -8.67 -0.15 -7.59
CA THR A 298 -8.03 -1.47 -7.78
C THR A 298 -7.64 -2.05 -6.41
N SER A 299 -7.88 -3.35 -6.22
CA SER A 299 -7.57 -4.04 -4.96
C SER A 299 -6.09 -3.85 -4.55
N GLY A 300 -5.87 -3.53 -3.28
CA GLY A 300 -4.55 -3.27 -2.69
C GLY A 300 -4.67 -2.36 -1.47
N THR A 301 -3.57 -1.77 -1.04
CA THR A 301 -3.50 -0.81 0.09
C THR A 301 -4.43 0.39 -0.15
N ALA A 302 -4.57 0.83 -1.39
CA ALA A 302 -5.44 1.93 -1.78
C ALA A 302 -6.91 1.76 -1.34
N THR A 303 -7.40 0.52 -1.19
CA THR A 303 -8.76 0.28 -0.68
C THR A 303 -8.91 0.69 0.77
N LEU A 304 -7.90 0.42 1.59
CA LEU A 304 -7.87 0.84 3.00
C LEU A 304 -7.72 2.37 3.11
N GLU A 305 -6.79 2.95 2.37
CA GLU A 305 -6.59 4.40 2.33
C GLU A 305 -7.88 5.13 1.95
N THR A 306 -8.54 4.70 0.86
CA THR A 306 -9.82 5.26 0.42
C THR A 306 -10.89 5.21 1.53
N ALA A 307 -10.98 4.10 2.28
CA ALA A 307 -11.91 3.96 3.40
C ALA A 307 -11.53 4.85 4.60
N LEU A 308 -10.24 5.04 4.85
CA LEU A 308 -9.74 5.92 5.91
C LEU A 308 -10.07 7.40 5.63
N PHE A 309 -10.10 7.81 4.34
CA PHE A 309 -10.60 9.11 3.91
C PHE A 309 -12.15 9.21 3.88
N ASN A 310 -12.89 8.19 4.31
CA ASN A 310 -14.35 8.14 4.26
C ASN A 310 -14.92 8.26 2.83
N VAL A 311 -14.22 7.78 1.82
CA VAL A 311 -14.69 7.79 0.43
C VAL A 311 -15.36 6.45 0.10
N PRO A 312 -16.69 6.43 -0.18
CA PRO A 312 -17.34 5.21 -0.64
C PRO A 312 -16.75 4.70 -1.95
N GLN A 313 -16.60 3.38 -2.06
CA GLN A 313 -15.84 2.80 -3.15
C GLN A 313 -16.42 1.49 -3.69
N VAL A 314 -16.11 1.20 -4.94
CA VAL A 314 -16.23 -0.13 -5.54
C VAL A 314 -14.84 -0.65 -5.84
N VAL A 315 -14.53 -1.85 -5.35
CA VAL A 315 -13.23 -2.49 -5.57
C VAL A 315 -13.25 -3.32 -6.84
N CYS A 316 -12.30 -3.08 -7.72
CA CYS A 316 -12.15 -3.74 -9.00
C CYS A 316 -10.83 -4.52 -9.03
N TYR A 317 -10.90 -5.80 -9.37
CA TYR A 317 -9.72 -6.63 -9.54
C TYR A 317 -9.84 -7.53 -10.77
N ASN A 318 -9.40 -7.04 -11.91
CA ASN A 318 -9.36 -7.84 -13.12
C ASN A 318 -8.04 -8.64 -13.18
N MET A 319 -8.18 -9.93 -13.51
CA MET A 319 -7.05 -10.83 -13.77
C MET A 319 -7.22 -11.48 -15.14
N LYS A 320 -6.18 -11.46 -15.96
CA LYS A 320 -6.16 -12.22 -17.23
C LYS A 320 -6.33 -13.70 -16.92
N GLY A 321 -7.37 -14.30 -17.48
CA GLY A 321 -7.69 -15.72 -17.25
C GLY A 321 -9.15 -15.99 -16.82
N GLY A 322 -9.94 -14.94 -16.60
CA GLY A 322 -11.40 -14.95 -16.47
C GLY A 322 -11.99 -16.13 -15.68
N ILE A 323 -12.80 -16.94 -16.35
CA ILE A 323 -13.53 -18.09 -15.76
C ILE A 323 -12.61 -19.09 -15.07
N LEU A 324 -11.40 -19.33 -15.59
CA LEU A 324 -10.45 -20.28 -15.01
C LEU A 324 -9.93 -19.77 -13.67
N VAL A 325 -9.61 -18.47 -13.57
CA VAL A 325 -9.17 -17.83 -12.31
C VAL A 325 -10.30 -17.88 -11.28
N ARG A 326 -11.55 -17.62 -11.67
CA ARG A 326 -12.72 -17.70 -10.79
C ARG A 326 -12.94 -19.12 -10.25
N LYS A 327 -12.82 -20.16 -11.11
CA LYS A 327 -12.92 -21.56 -10.67
C LYS A 327 -11.77 -22.01 -9.78
N LEU A 328 -10.57 -21.48 -10.01
CA LEU A 328 -9.38 -21.81 -9.23
C LEU A 328 -9.20 -20.92 -7.98
N ARG A 329 -9.97 -19.83 -7.85
CA ARG A 329 -9.92 -18.91 -6.70
C ARG A 329 -9.97 -19.64 -5.35
N PRO A 330 -10.87 -20.61 -5.07
CA PRO A 330 -10.91 -21.31 -3.79
C PRO A 330 -9.65 -22.12 -3.49
N TYR A 331 -8.89 -22.51 -4.52
CA TYR A 331 -7.64 -23.26 -4.37
C TYR A 331 -6.41 -22.40 -4.16
N PHE A 332 -6.42 -21.15 -4.65
CA PHE A 332 -5.29 -20.22 -4.57
C PHE A 332 -5.48 -19.10 -3.54
N LEU A 333 -6.71 -18.62 -3.35
CA LEU A 333 -7.06 -17.60 -2.38
C LEU A 333 -7.93 -18.25 -1.29
N LYS A 334 -7.32 -18.50 -0.15
CA LYS A 334 -7.98 -19.12 1.02
C LYS A 334 -8.76 -18.11 1.87
N CYS A 335 -8.81 -16.84 1.45
CA CYS A 335 -9.52 -15.77 2.16
C CYS A 335 -10.83 -15.40 1.42
N PRO A 336 -11.89 -15.05 2.17
CA PRO A 336 -13.20 -14.73 1.61
C PRO A 336 -13.20 -13.45 0.80
N PHE A 337 -12.30 -12.50 1.13
CA PHE A 337 -12.23 -11.15 0.57
C PHE A 337 -10.85 -10.86 -0.01
N ILE A 338 -10.76 -9.80 -0.84
CA ILE A 338 -9.51 -9.33 -1.46
C ILE A 338 -9.14 -7.90 -1.05
N SER A 339 -10.11 -7.07 -0.64
CA SER A 339 -9.85 -5.73 -0.12
C SER A 339 -9.47 -5.78 1.35
N LEU A 340 -8.57 -4.91 1.76
CA LEU A 340 -8.20 -4.78 3.17
C LEU A 340 -9.39 -4.33 4.02
N VAL A 341 -10.31 -3.54 3.46
CA VAL A 341 -11.53 -3.09 4.15
C VAL A 341 -12.36 -4.27 4.61
N ASN A 342 -12.71 -5.17 3.69
CA ASN A 342 -13.55 -6.34 4.00
C ASN A 342 -12.82 -7.36 4.87
N LEU A 343 -11.52 -7.54 4.64
CA LEU A 343 -10.68 -8.43 5.46
C LEU A 343 -10.59 -7.95 6.92
N ILE A 344 -10.41 -6.64 7.14
CA ILE A 344 -10.35 -6.08 8.49
C ILE A 344 -11.74 -6.10 9.15
N ALA A 345 -12.79 -5.77 8.39
CA ALA A 345 -14.15 -5.81 8.88
C ALA A 345 -14.69 -7.24 9.09
N ASP A 346 -14.03 -8.26 8.51
CA ASP A 346 -14.46 -9.66 8.48
C ASP A 346 -15.88 -9.83 7.92
N ARG A 347 -16.29 -8.97 7.01
CA ARG A 347 -17.53 -8.98 6.25
C ARG A 347 -17.45 -8.08 5.04
N GLU A 348 -18.41 -8.22 4.13
CA GLU A 348 -18.52 -7.29 3.01
C GLU A 348 -19.00 -5.91 3.50
N VAL A 349 -18.14 -4.92 3.36
CA VAL A 349 -18.41 -3.49 3.57
C VAL A 349 -18.43 -2.78 2.21
N VAL A 350 -17.51 -3.16 1.34
CA VAL A 350 -17.40 -2.62 -0.02
C VAL A 350 -17.58 -3.75 -1.04
N PRO A 351 -18.28 -3.52 -2.15
CA PRO A 351 -18.41 -4.54 -3.20
C PRO A 351 -17.07 -4.81 -3.87
N GLU A 352 -16.73 -6.10 -4.02
CA GLU A 352 -15.52 -6.59 -4.67
C GLU A 352 -15.88 -7.27 -5.99
N LEU A 353 -15.60 -6.60 -7.09
CA LEU A 353 -15.85 -7.14 -8.43
C LEU A 353 -14.56 -7.74 -9.00
N ILE A 354 -14.61 -9.05 -9.26
CA ILE A 354 -13.42 -9.84 -9.63
C ILE A 354 -13.61 -10.47 -11.01
N ALA A 355 -12.57 -10.40 -11.84
CA ALA A 355 -12.52 -11.02 -13.16
C ALA A 355 -13.73 -10.64 -14.05
N ASP A 356 -14.61 -11.59 -14.40
CA ASP A 356 -15.76 -11.32 -15.27
C ASP A 356 -16.82 -10.40 -14.66
N ASP A 357 -16.85 -10.25 -13.33
CA ASP A 357 -17.75 -9.32 -12.65
C ASP A 357 -17.30 -7.85 -12.81
N THR A 358 -16.06 -7.61 -13.28
CA THR A 358 -15.54 -6.25 -13.56
C THR A 358 -16.06 -5.66 -14.88
N ARG A 359 -17.12 -6.22 -15.47
CA ARG A 359 -17.75 -5.62 -16.64
C ARG A 359 -18.26 -4.22 -16.35
N PRO A 360 -18.12 -3.26 -17.28
CA PRO A 360 -18.53 -1.88 -17.03
C PRO A 360 -19.97 -1.72 -16.54
N ALA A 361 -20.90 -2.55 -17.01
CA ALA A 361 -22.29 -2.51 -16.55
C ALA A 361 -22.43 -2.91 -15.06
N ASN A 362 -21.71 -3.92 -14.60
CA ASN A 362 -21.72 -4.32 -13.19
C ASN A 362 -21.05 -3.28 -12.30
N LEU A 363 -19.87 -2.78 -12.72
CA LEU A 363 -19.20 -1.68 -12.02
C LEU A 363 -20.14 -0.48 -11.89
N ALA A 364 -20.81 -0.08 -12.98
CA ALA A 364 -21.76 1.01 -13.00
C ALA A 364 -22.94 0.77 -12.03
N ALA A 365 -23.51 -0.42 -12.02
CA ALA A 365 -24.63 -0.76 -11.14
C ALA A 365 -24.29 -0.65 -9.64
N HIS A 366 -23.07 -1.07 -9.24
CA HIS A 366 -22.62 -0.93 -7.86
C HIS A 366 -22.13 0.49 -7.53
N PHE A 367 -21.67 1.25 -8.53
CA PHE A 367 -21.12 2.58 -8.34
C PHE A 367 -22.20 3.68 -8.28
N ALA A 368 -23.25 3.57 -9.11
CA ALA A 368 -24.31 4.58 -9.16
C ALA A 368 -24.93 4.93 -7.80
N PRO A 369 -25.25 3.98 -6.89
CA PRO A 369 -25.78 4.30 -5.58
C PRO A 369 -24.81 5.11 -4.69
N LEU A 370 -23.49 5.05 -4.94
CA LEU A 370 -22.48 5.76 -4.15
C LEU A 370 -22.38 7.25 -4.51
N LEU A 371 -22.88 7.63 -5.69
CA LEU A 371 -22.91 9.01 -6.14
C LEU A 371 -24.01 9.83 -5.46
N GLU A 372 -25.06 9.16 -4.97
CA GLU A 372 -26.19 9.78 -4.30
C GLU A 372 -26.16 9.52 -2.78
N ASP A 373 -26.96 10.25 -2.01
CA ASP A 373 -27.16 10.02 -0.58
C ASP A 373 -28.11 8.84 -0.37
N SER A 374 -27.61 7.66 -0.61
CA SER A 374 -28.33 6.39 -0.63
C SER A 374 -28.09 5.56 0.64
N PRO A 375 -28.99 4.61 0.95
CA PRO A 375 -28.74 3.64 2.03
C PRO A 375 -27.43 2.84 1.83
N THR A 376 -27.08 2.52 0.58
CA THR A 376 -25.83 1.81 0.25
C THR A 376 -24.60 2.64 0.63
N ARG A 377 -24.60 3.93 0.30
CA ARG A 377 -23.54 4.86 0.70
C ARG A 377 -23.43 4.96 2.22
N CYS A 378 -24.54 5.15 2.91
CA CYS A 378 -24.58 5.24 4.38
C CYS A 378 -24.06 3.95 5.03
N ALA A 379 -24.42 2.77 4.49
CA ALA A 379 -23.96 1.47 4.98
C ALA A 379 -22.44 1.30 4.84
N GLN A 380 -21.84 1.74 3.73
CA GLN A 380 -20.38 1.72 3.58
C GLN A 380 -19.68 2.63 4.59
N LEU A 381 -20.16 3.87 4.76
CA LEU A 381 -19.58 4.81 5.73
C LEU A 381 -19.66 4.27 7.17
N SER A 382 -20.78 3.66 7.55
CA SER A 382 -20.91 2.97 8.85
C SER A 382 -19.94 1.80 8.97
N GLY A 383 -19.76 1.02 7.91
CA GLY A 383 -18.78 -0.07 7.86
C GLY A 383 -17.34 0.40 8.01
N TYR A 384 -17.00 1.60 7.52
CA TYR A 384 -15.69 2.19 7.71
C TYR A 384 -15.42 2.59 9.17
N VAL A 385 -16.44 3.00 9.91
CA VAL A 385 -16.32 3.24 11.37
C VAL A 385 -15.96 1.95 12.09
N GLU A 386 -16.67 0.85 11.78
CA GLU A 386 -16.37 -0.47 12.34
C GLU A 386 -14.96 -0.96 11.96
N MET A 387 -14.59 -0.83 10.70
CA MET A 387 -13.26 -1.18 10.20
C MET A 387 -12.15 -0.43 10.95
N ARG A 388 -12.30 0.90 11.15
CA ARG A 388 -11.36 1.71 11.94
C ARG A 388 -11.28 1.27 13.40
N HIS A 389 -12.41 0.92 14.00
CA HIS A 389 -12.43 0.41 15.38
C HIS A 389 -11.60 -0.89 15.50
N ARG A 390 -11.75 -1.82 14.55
CA ARG A 390 -10.95 -3.05 14.52
C ARG A 390 -9.47 -2.80 14.20
N LEU A 391 -9.18 -1.79 13.38
CA LEU A 391 -7.81 -1.38 13.06
C LEU A 391 -7.08 -0.79 14.28
N GLY A 392 -7.84 -0.26 15.24
CA GLY A 392 -7.29 0.33 16.47
C GLY A 392 -6.65 1.71 16.26
N PRO A 393 -6.00 2.25 17.29
CA PRO A 393 -5.46 3.61 17.26
C PRO A 393 -4.22 3.73 16.37
N VAL A 394 -3.92 4.96 15.94
CA VAL A 394 -2.65 5.36 15.31
C VAL A 394 -1.45 5.11 16.23
N GLY A 395 -0.23 5.16 15.71
CA GLY A 395 1.03 4.93 16.44
C GLY A 395 1.64 3.56 16.16
N ALA A 396 1.42 2.99 14.98
CA ALA A 396 2.00 1.71 14.57
C ALA A 396 3.53 1.70 14.60
N PRO A 397 4.26 2.68 14.05
CA PRO A 397 5.72 2.73 14.12
C PRO A 397 6.24 2.80 15.56
N ASP A 398 5.56 3.56 16.43
CA ASP A 398 5.98 3.73 17.82
C ASP A 398 5.77 2.44 18.65
N ARG A 399 4.66 1.73 18.42
CA ARG A 399 4.43 0.42 19.07
C ARG A 399 5.45 -0.61 18.60
N ALA A 400 5.74 -0.65 17.28
CA ALA A 400 6.77 -1.53 16.74
C ALA A 400 8.16 -1.20 17.32
N ALA A 401 8.52 0.08 17.39
CA ALA A 401 9.80 0.52 17.93
C ALA A 401 9.94 0.15 19.42
N ARG A 402 8.93 0.42 20.24
CA ARG A 402 8.93 0.03 21.66
C ARG A 402 9.02 -1.48 21.84
N PHE A 403 8.29 -2.25 21.05
CA PHE A 403 8.37 -3.70 21.08
C PHE A 403 9.78 -4.19 20.76
N ILE A 404 10.37 -3.75 19.64
CA ILE A 404 11.73 -4.13 19.25
C ILE A 404 12.74 -3.74 20.33
N HIS A 405 12.69 -2.50 20.81
CA HIS A 405 13.62 -1.98 21.81
C HIS A 405 13.52 -2.75 23.13
N SER A 406 12.30 -3.01 23.61
CA SER A 406 12.07 -3.77 24.86
C SER A 406 12.64 -5.19 24.78
N ARG A 407 12.46 -5.89 23.64
CA ARG A 407 13.00 -7.24 23.43
C ARG A 407 14.52 -7.29 23.37
N LEU A 408 15.17 -6.20 22.97
CA LEU A 408 16.63 -6.12 22.94
C LEU A 408 17.24 -5.72 24.27
N THR A 409 16.50 -5.00 25.13
CA THR A 409 16.97 -4.50 26.42
C THR A 409 16.61 -5.39 27.60
N ASP A 410 15.59 -6.25 27.46
CA ASP A 410 15.15 -7.15 28.52
C ASP A 410 16.04 -8.41 28.59
N PRO A 411 16.80 -8.63 29.68
CA PRO A 411 17.63 -9.81 29.84
C PRO A 411 16.84 -11.13 29.86
N SER A 412 15.58 -11.12 30.30
CA SER A 412 14.74 -12.32 30.41
C SER A 412 14.28 -12.87 29.06
N SER A 413 14.39 -12.09 28.01
CA SER A 413 14.01 -12.51 26.65
C SER A 413 15.00 -13.52 26.02
N LYS A 414 16.19 -13.72 26.60
CA LYS A 414 17.23 -14.62 26.10
C LYS A 414 17.05 -16.07 26.55
N GLU A 415 16.21 -16.37 27.52
CA GLU A 415 16.04 -17.73 28.08
C GLU A 415 14.94 -18.56 27.38
N ASN A 416 14.14 -17.97 26.49
CA ASN A 416 13.00 -18.63 25.82
C ASN A 416 13.13 -18.70 24.29
N SER A 417 14.36 -18.60 23.75
CA SER A 417 14.62 -18.66 22.30
C SER A 417 15.21 -20.00 21.87
#